data_5893c110ec7e48067632abf7333235b7
#
_entry.id   5893c110ec7e48067632abf7333235b7
#
_cell.length_a   1.000
_cell.length_b   1.000
_cell.length_c   1.000
_cell.angle_alpha   90.00
_cell.angle_beta   90.00
_cell.angle_gamma   90.00
#
_symmetry.space_group_name_H-M   'P 1'
#
loop_
_entity.id
_entity.type
_entity.pdbx_description
1 polymer ?
#
loop_
_entity_poly.entity_id
_entity_poly.type
_entity_poly.pdbx_seq_one_letter_code
_entity_poly.pdbx_strand_id
1 'polypeptide(L)'
;LACGRGHWLRWEDLDFENGTISVNHTLVYYNHSKNGCYFSVNTPKTKAGRRTVPMLDNVREAFMQEKKYQEEKGILCQVRVDGYTNFVFVNRFGNVQHQGTLNKALRRIMRDCNQEILEKTDGKKEVVLLPRFSCHTLRHTFTTRLCESGINIKVIQDVLGHADISTTMNIYADVTKDLKEKEFGVLNDYLQREEIAI
;
A
#
# COMPACT_ATOMS: atom_id res chain seq x y z
N LEU A 1 -2.55 -16.13 -14.10
CA LEU A 1 -1.50 -15.32 -13.48
C LEU A 1 -1.84 -13.86 -13.71
N ALA A 2 -2.56 -13.24 -12.77
CA ALA A 2 -2.89 -11.83 -12.81
C ALA A 2 -1.59 -11.02 -12.65
N CYS A 3 -1.06 -10.53 -13.74
CA CYS A 3 -0.04 -9.50 -13.76
C CYS A 3 -0.58 -8.31 -12.94
N GLY A 4 0.13 -7.88 -11.91
CA GLY A 4 -0.34 -7.02 -10.85
C GLY A 4 -1.06 -5.77 -11.34
N ARG A 5 -2.33 -5.66 -10.98
CA ARG A 5 -3.12 -4.46 -11.15
C ARG A 5 -2.70 -3.48 -10.07
N GLY A 6 -1.86 -2.51 -10.41
CA GLY A 6 -1.57 -1.38 -9.54
C GLY A 6 -2.64 -0.31 -9.71
N HIS A 7 -3.13 0.25 -8.61
CA HIS A 7 -3.85 1.51 -8.67
C HIS A 7 -2.82 2.61 -8.83
N TRP A 8 -2.91 3.38 -9.91
CA TRP A 8 -1.99 4.47 -10.19
C TRP A 8 -2.72 5.77 -9.98
N LEU A 9 -2.14 6.60 -9.13
CA LEU A 9 -2.72 7.88 -8.75
C LEU A 9 -2.27 8.97 -9.71
N ARG A 10 -3.16 9.89 -9.97
CA ARG A 10 -2.88 11.17 -10.59
C ARG A 10 -2.91 12.25 -9.51
N TRP A 11 -2.31 13.38 -9.78
CA TRP A 11 -2.36 14.51 -8.85
C TRP A 11 -3.81 15.00 -8.59
N GLU A 12 -4.69 14.88 -9.58
CA GLU A 12 -6.12 15.20 -9.45
C GLU A 12 -6.93 14.20 -8.59
N ASP A 13 -6.38 13.02 -8.32
CA ASP A 13 -7.01 12.03 -7.44
C ASP A 13 -6.72 12.28 -5.96
N LEU A 14 -5.86 13.29 -5.65
CA LEU A 14 -5.44 13.67 -4.31
C LEU A 14 -6.13 14.97 -3.88
N ASP A 15 -7.02 14.87 -2.91
CA ASP A 15 -7.65 16.02 -2.29
C ASP A 15 -6.92 16.35 -0.97
N PHE A 16 -6.03 17.33 -1.04
CA PHE A 16 -5.25 17.76 0.11
C PHE A 16 -6.06 18.60 1.10
N GLU A 17 -7.16 19.24 0.69
CA GLU A 17 -8.02 20.03 1.55
C GLU A 17 -8.86 19.12 2.43
N ASN A 18 -9.55 18.15 1.82
CA ASN A 18 -10.39 17.19 2.53
C ASN A 18 -9.62 15.96 3.05
N GLY A 19 -8.33 15.85 2.76
CA GLY A 19 -7.50 14.73 3.20
C GLY A 19 -7.94 13.39 2.63
N THR A 20 -8.23 13.31 1.32
CA THR A 20 -8.73 12.08 0.71
C THR A 20 -8.00 11.70 -0.58
N ILE A 21 -8.02 10.41 -0.88
CA ILE A 21 -7.47 9.80 -2.10
C ILE A 21 -8.58 9.11 -2.86
N SER A 22 -8.83 9.53 -4.09
CA SER A 22 -9.83 8.90 -4.97
C SER A 22 -9.20 7.75 -5.74
N VAL A 23 -9.67 6.53 -5.50
CA VAL A 23 -9.24 5.33 -6.25
C VAL A 23 -10.34 4.96 -7.23
N ASN A 24 -10.21 5.38 -8.49
CA ASN A 24 -11.26 5.27 -9.49
C ASN A 24 -10.82 4.63 -10.81
N HIS A 25 -9.53 4.34 -10.97
CA HIS A 25 -8.97 3.72 -12.16
C HIS A 25 -7.78 2.81 -11.83
N THR A 26 -7.38 1.98 -12.78
CA THR A 26 -6.27 1.05 -12.66
C THR A 26 -5.43 1.12 -13.92
N LEU A 27 -4.14 1.40 -13.77
CA LEU A 27 -3.19 1.31 -14.87
C LEU A 27 -2.62 -0.10 -14.96
N VAL A 28 -2.66 -0.68 -16.14
CA VAL A 28 -2.16 -2.02 -16.41
C VAL A 28 -1.10 -1.96 -17.48
N TYR A 29 0.01 -2.66 -17.26
CA TYR A 29 1.04 -2.85 -18.26
C TYR A 29 1.09 -4.32 -18.63
N TYR A 30 0.75 -4.66 -19.87
CA TYR A 30 0.70 -6.04 -20.32
C TYR A 30 1.02 -6.17 -21.82
N ASN A 31 1.31 -7.39 -22.23
CA ASN A 31 1.60 -7.69 -23.63
C ASN A 31 0.29 -7.80 -24.42
N HIS A 32 0.14 -6.96 -25.43
CA HIS A 32 -1.00 -6.93 -26.36
C HIS A 32 -0.74 -7.75 -27.64
N SER A 33 -0.04 -8.86 -27.50
CA SER A 33 0.30 -9.77 -28.60
C SER A 33 1.16 -9.09 -29.68
N LYS A 34 0.62 -8.86 -30.89
CA LYS A 34 1.37 -8.28 -32.02
C LYS A 34 1.88 -6.85 -31.78
N ASN A 35 1.26 -6.10 -30.85
CA ASN A 35 1.57 -4.69 -30.59
C ASN A 35 2.57 -4.48 -29.43
N GLY A 36 3.10 -5.57 -28.86
CA GLY A 36 4.05 -5.48 -27.76
C GLY A 36 3.41 -5.08 -26.43
N CYS A 37 4.25 -4.62 -25.49
CA CYS A 37 3.81 -4.21 -24.16
C CYS A 37 3.54 -2.71 -24.12
N TYR A 38 2.34 -2.31 -23.66
CA TYR A 38 2.00 -0.91 -23.42
C TYR A 38 1.06 -0.77 -22.23
N PHE A 39 0.93 0.47 -21.76
CA PHE A 39 0.01 0.81 -20.69
C PHE A 39 -1.42 0.94 -21.20
N SER A 40 -2.38 0.53 -20.40
CA SER A 40 -3.79 0.78 -20.60
C SER A 40 -4.45 1.14 -19.28
N VAL A 41 -5.41 2.06 -19.30
CA VAL A 41 -6.21 2.43 -18.14
C VAL A 41 -7.53 1.68 -18.17
N ASN A 42 -7.80 0.96 -17.10
CA ASN A 42 -9.08 0.26 -16.93
C ASN A 42 -9.84 0.87 -15.75
N THR A 43 -11.15 0.94 -15.88
CA THR A 43 -12.01 1.20 -14.73
C THR A 43 -12.08 -0.05 -13.86
N PRO A 44 -12.16 0.08 -12.53
CA PRO A 44 -12.35 -1.06 -11.64
C PRO A 44 -13.62 -1.84 -12.02
N LYS A 45 -13.50 -3.16 -12.09
CA LYS A 45 -14.61 -4.05 -12.50
C LYS A 45 -15.76 -4.12 -11.49
N THR A 46 -15.50 -3.74 -10.24
CA THR A 46 -16.47 -3.81 -9.14
C THR A 46 -16.67 -2.44 -8.51
N LYS A 47 -17.86 -2.23 -7.89
CA LYS A 47 -18.14 -1.01 -7.12
C LYS A 47 -17.11 -0.82 -5.99
N ALA A 48 -16.71 -1.88 -5.30
CA ALA A 48 -15.68 -1.85 -4.25
C ALA A 48 -14.29 -1.42 -4.76
N GLY A 49 -14.03 -1.54 -6.06
CA GLY A 49 -12.81 -1.05 -6.69
C GLY A 49 -12.75 0.47 -6.82
N ARG A 50 -13.91 1.16 -6.79
CA ARG A 50 -14.01 2.62 -6.76
C ARG A 50 -14.31 3.05 -5.34
N ARG A 51 -13.40 3.78 -4.75
CA ARG A 51 -13.48 4.18 -3.35
C ARG A 51 -12.70 5.45 -3.08
N THR A 52 -13.05 6.12 -2.01
CA THR A 52 -12.28 7.21 -1.43
C THR A 52 -11.61 6.69 -0.17
N VAL A 53 -10.31 6.89 -0.05
CA VAL A 53 -9.51 6.46 1.09
C VAL A 53 -9.05 7.69 1.87
N PRO A 54 -9.21 7.75 3.20
CA PRO A 54 -8.65 8.83 4.01
C PRO A 54 -7.13 8.90 3.84
N MET A 55 -6.60 10.11 3.70
CA MET A 55 -5.17 10.37 3.57
C MET A 55 -4.59 10.63 4.97
N LEU A 56 -3.74 9.73 5.42
CA LEU A 56 -3.01 9.90 6.68
C LEU A 56 -2.00 11.05 6.54
N ASP A 57 -1.66 11.71 7.65
CA ASP A 57 -0.76 12.87 7.64
C ASP A 57 0.61 12.56 7.05
N ASN A 58 1.21 11.43 7.42
CA ASN A 58 2.48 10.98 6.86
C ASN A 58 2.41 10.68 5.35
N VAL A 59 1.26 10.23 4.86
CA VAL A 59 1.01 10.01 3.43
C VAL A 59 0.85 11.35 2.71
N ARG A 60 0.16 12.32 3.33
CA ARG A 60 0.04 13.70 2.83
C ARG A 60 1.42 14.33 2.66
N GLU A 61 2.25 14.25 3.71
CA GLU A 61 3.61 14.78 3.68
C GLU A 61 4.46 14.14 2.57
N ALA A 62 4.38 12.82 2.41
CA ALA A 62 5.10 12.10 1.37
C ALA A 62 4.69 12.57 -0.04
N PHE A 63 3.39 12.79 -0.29
CA PHE A 63 2.93 13.33 -1.57
C PHE A 63 3.38 14.78 -1.78
N MET A 64 3.35 15.61 -0.75
CA MET A 64 3.83 17.00 -0.85
C MET A 64 5.33 17.06 -1.15
N GLN A 65 6.12 16.20 -0.50
CA GLN A 65 7.57 16.07 -0.77
C GLN A 65 7.83 15.60 -2.21
N GLU A 66 7.09 14.61 -2.68
CA GLU A 66 7.22 14.12 -4.06
C GLU A 66 6.86 15.22 -5.07
N LYS A 67 5.77 15.97 -4.83
CA LYS A 67 5.36 17.08 -5.68
C LYS A 67 6.45 18.13 -5.77
N LYS A 68 6.96 18.55 -4.62
CA LYS A 68 8.06 19.52 -4.54
C LYS A 68 9.32 19.01 -5.26
N TYR A 69 9.69 17.75 -5.07
CA TYR A 69 10.82 17.13 -5.75
C TYR A 69 10.65 17.15 -7.28
N GLN A 70 9.46 16.79 -7.78
CA GLN A 70 9.18 16.84 -9.22
C GLN A 70 9.26 18.25 -9.78
N GLU A 71 8.70 19.24 -9.07
CA GLU A 71 8.78 20.66 -9.43
C GLU A 71 10.23 21.17 -9.47
N GLU A 72 11.02 20.91 -8.44
CA GLU A 72 12.44 21.33 -8.34
C GLU A 72 13.31 20.68 -9.43
N LYS A 73 12.99 19.45 -9.84
CA LYS A 73 13.72 18.72 -10.90
C LYS A 73 13.16 18.94 -12.30
N GLY A 74 12.07 19.71 -12.44
CA GLY A 74 11.40 19.92 -13.73
C GLY A 74 10.81 18.64 -14.31
N ILE A 75 10.43 17.67 -13.46
CA ILE A 75 9.86 16.39 -13.90
C ILE A 75 8.37 16.60 -14.16
N LEU A 76 7.98 16.53 -15.41
CA LEU A 76 6.59 16.61 -15.84
C LEU A 76 6.15 15.27 -16.42
N CYS A 77 4.92 14.84 -16.14
CA CYS A 77 4.35 13.65 -16.76
C CYS A 77 4.22 13.85 -18.27
N GLN A 78 5.01 13.14 -19.06
CA GLN A 78 5.04 13.24 -20.52
C GLN A 78 4.05 12.30 -21.22
N VAL A 79 3.42 11.40 -20.44
CA VAL A 79 2.63 10.29 -20.97
C VAL A 79 1.15 10.57 -20.82
N ARG A 80 0.41 10.31 -21.91
CA ARG A 80 -1.06 10.21 -21.90
C ARG A 80 -1.45 8.78 -22.24
N VAL A 81 -2.18 8.12 -21.35
CA VAL A 81 -2.67 6.74 -21.51
C VAL A 81 -4.19 6.75 -21.47
N ASP A 82 -4.85 6.37 -22.54
CA ASP A 82 -6.32 6.34 -22.67
C ASP A 82 -7.00 7.64 -22.19
N GLY A 83 -6.40 8.79 -22.51
CA GLY A 83 -6.87 10.12 -22.10
C GLY A 83 -6.40 10.59 -20.72
N TYR A 84 -5.85 9.70 -19.89
CA TYR A 84 -5.31 10.02 -18.56
C TYR A 84 -3.86 10.50 -18.65
N THR A 85 -3.53 11.51 -17.87
CA THR A 85 -2.18 12.09 -17.74
C THR A 85 -1.95 12.54 -16.29
N ASN A 86 -0.86 13.24 -16.02
CA ASN A 86 -0.55 13.82 -14.72
C ASN A 86 -0.41 12.78 -13.58
N PHE A 87 0.18 11.63 -13.93
CA PHE A 87 0.42 10.56 -12.97
C PHE A 87 1.45 10.96 -11.92
N VAL A 88 1.22 10.57 -10.66
CA VAL A 88 2.10 10.85 -9.53
C VAL A 88 3.42 10.08 -9.67
N PHE A 89 3.36 8.79 -9.99
CA PHE A 89 4.53 7.92 -10.02
C PHE A 89 5.16 7.88 -11.41
N VAL A 90 6.03 8.83 -11.68
CA VAL A 90 6.80 8.94 -12.92
C VAL A 90 8.30 8.78 -12.66
N ASN A 91 9.05 8.41 -13.68
CA ASN A 91 10.50 8.42 -13.63
C ASN A 91 11.07 9.81 -13.96
N ARG A 92 12.38 9.97 -13.86
CA ARG A 92 13.08 11.24 -14.16
C ARG A 92 12.82 11.81 -15.56
N PHE A 93 12.27 11.01 -16.47
CA PHE A 93 11.92 11.42 -17.84
C PHE A 93 10.41 11.68 -18.00
N GLY A 94 9.64 11.69 -16.92
CA GLY A 94 8.19 11.89 -16.95
C GLY A 94 7.37 10.68 -17.43
N ASN A 95 7.99 9.50 -17.58
CA ASN A 95 7.30 8.29 -17.97
C ASN A 95 6.73 7.54 -16.77
N VAL A 96 5.50 7.05 -16.90
CA VAL A 96 4.81 6.29 -15.86
C VAL A 96 5.56 4.99 -15.55
N GLN A 97 5.65 4.67 -14.28
CA GLN A 97 6.29 3.45 -13.81
C GLN A 97 5.26 2.35 -13.55
N HIS A 98 5.58 1.11 -13.85
CA HIS A 98 4.74 -0.04 -13.51
C HIS A 98 5.25 -0.74 -12.24
N GLN A 99 4.39 -1.52 -11.60
CA GLN A 99 4.68 -2.21 -10.32
C GLN A 99 5.99 -3.04 -10.37
N GLY A 100 6.31 -3.63 -11.50
CA GLY A 100 7.56 -4.38 -11.67
C GLY A 100 8.80 -3.48 -11.52
N THR A 101 8.74 -2.23 -11.97
CA THR A 101 9.82 -1.25 -11.80
C THR A 101 9.97 -0.87 -10.32
N LEU A 102 8.87 -0.62 -9.61
CA LEU A 102 8.89 -0.34 -8.17
C LEU A 102 9.44 -1.53 -7.38
N ASN A 103 9.02 -2.75 -7.68
CA ASN A 103 9.58 -3.94 -7.04
C ASN A 103 11.08 -4.15 -7.35
N LYS A 104 11.57 -3.74 -8.52
CA LYS A 104 13.01 -3.75 -8.83
C LYS A 104 13.75 -2.72 -7.96
N ALA A 105 13.19 -1.52 -7.80
CA ALA A 105 13.76 -0.48 -6.95
C ALA A 105 13.81 -0.93 -5.48
N LEU A 106 12.73 -1.50 -4.94
CA LEU A 106 12.69 -2.05 -3.58
C LEU A 106 13.78 -3.11 -3.36
N ARG A 107 13.93 -4.05 -4.30
CA ARG A 107 14.98 -5.08 -4.20
C ARG A 107 16.39 -4.49 -4.19
N ARG A 108 16.64 -3.44 -4.97
CA ARG A 108 17.93 -2.75 -4.97
C ARG A 108 18.19 -2.07 -3.62
N ILE A 109 17.22 -1.32 -3.12
CA ILE A 109 17.30 -0.64 -1.82
C ILE A 109 17.59 -1.65 -0.69
N MET A 110 16.83 -2.75 -0.64
CA MET A 110 17.08 -3.80 0.38
C MET A 110 18.48 -4.39 0.31
N ARG A 111 18.97 -4.66 -0.92
CA ARG A 111 20.32 -5.18 -1.12
C ARG A 111 21.35 -4.18 -0.61
N ASP A 112 21.22 -2.92 -0.99
CA ASP A 112 22.18 -1.88 -0.66
C ASP A 112 22.18 -1.60 0.85
N CYS A 113 21.00 -1.55 1.50
CA CYS A 113 20.87 -1.45 2.96
C CYS A 113 21.48 -2.65 3.68
N ASN A 114 21.21 -3.87 3.22
CA ASN A 114 21.77 -5.07 3.85
C ASN A 114 23.30 -5.13 3.72
N GLN A 115 23.83 -4.72 2.58
CA GLN A 115 25.26 -4.60 2.39
C GLN A 115 25.88 -3.57 3.35
N GLU A 116 25.28 -2.41 3.49
CA GLU A 116 25.71 -1.37 4.42
C GLU A 116 25.70 -1.85 5.89
N ILE A 117 24.65 -2.61 6.29
CA ILE A 117 24.57 -3.22 7.61
C ILE A 117 25.72 -4.20 7.84
N LEU A 118 26.01 -5.06 6.85
CA LEU A 118 27.11 -6.03 6.95
C LEU A 118 28.48 -5.36 7.03
N GLU A 119 28.71 -4.31 6.24
CA GLU A 119 29.97 -3.55 6.24
C GLU A 119 30.22 -2.80 7.57
N LYS A 120 29.15 -2.33 8.23
CA LYS A 120 29.23 -1.62 9.52
C LYS A 120 29.31 -2.54 10.73
N THR A 121 29.08 -3.84 10.55
CA THR A 121 29.04 -4.80 11.66
C THR A 121 30.38 -5.55 11.75
N ASP A 122 31.09 -5.35 12.87
CA ASP A 122 32.26 -6.13 13.23
C ASP A 122 31.86 -7.58 13.53
N GLY A 123 32.05 -8.50 12.62
CA GLY A 123 31.71 -9.93 12.55
C GLY A 123 31.41 -10.75 13.82
N LYS A 124 31.22 -10.11 14.96
CA LYS A 124 30.94 -10.69 16.29
C LYS A 124 29.50 -10.51 16.79
N LYS A 125 28.65 -9.79 16.06
CA LYS A 125 27.24 -9.55 16.46
C LYS A 125 26.29 -10.25 15.52
N GLU A 126 25.22 -10.82 16.04
CA GLU A 126 24.10 -11.33 15.25
C GLU A 126 23.48 -10.17 14.46
N VAL A 127 23.48 -10.29 13.14
CA VAL A 127 23.04 -9.22 12.23
C VAL A 127 21.64 -9.52 11.76
N VAL A 128 20.70 -8.62 12.05
CA VAL A 128 19.34 -8.69 11.50
C VAL A 128 19.31 -7.97 10.16
N LEU A 129 19.16 -8.73 9.08
CA LEU A 129 19.03 -8.20 7.73
C LEU A 129 17.56 -7.97 7.37
N LEU A 130 17.31 -6.98 6.50
CA LEU A 130 15.98 -6.75 5.95
C LEU A 130 15.55 -7.98 5.13
N PRO A 131 14.40 -8.58 5.41
CA PRO A 131 13.86 -9.68 4.62
C PRO A 131 13.46 -9.20 3.23
N ARG A 132 13.35 -10.12 2.29
CA ARG A 132 12.88 -9.79 0.95
C ARG A 132 11.38 -9.46 0.98
N PHE A 133 11.02 -8.25 0.53
CA PHE A 133 9.63 -7.81 0.43
C PHE A 133 9.29 -7.15 -0.92
N SER A 134 8.03 -6.93 -1.18
CA SER A 134 7.48 -6.36 -2.41
C SER A 134 6.36 -5.37 -2.09
N CYS A 135 5.86 -4.64 -3.08
CA CYS A 135 4.67 -3.80 -2.92
C CYS A 135 3.47 -4.59 -2.36
N HIS A 136 3.35 -5.87 -2.70
CA HIS A 136 2.30 -6.72 -2.17
C HIS A 136 2.48 -7.00 -0.67
N THR A 137 3.71 -7.27 -0.26
CA THR A 137 4.07 -7.45 1.16
C THR A 137 3.76 -6.18 1.97
N LEU A 138 4.10 -4.99 1.43
CA LEU A 138 3.76 -3.72 2.08
C LEU A 138 2.24 -3.54 2.24
N ARG A 139 1.44 -3.96 1.25
CA ARG A 139 -0.01 -3.97 1.37
C ARG A 139 -0.49 -4.91 2.49
N HIS A 140 0.08 -6.11 2.60
CA HIS A 140 -0.23 -7.03 3.70
C HIS A 140 0.11 -6.42 5.05
N THR A 141 1.31 -5.85 5.21
CA THR A 141 1.71 -5.16 6.44
C THR A 141 0.74 -4.03 6.79
N PHE A 142 0.32 -3.22 5.82
CA PHE A 142 -0.66 -2.17 6.05
C PHE A 142 -2.00 -2.75 6.53
N THR A 143 -2.47 -3.83 5.91
CA THR A 143 -3.71 -4.52 6.33
C THR A 143 -3.60 -5.03 7.76
N THR A 144 -2.48 -5.67 8.12
CA THR A 144 -2.19 -6.13 9.49
C THR A 144 -2.26 -4.97 10.48
N ARG A 145 -1.62 -3.83 10.18
CA ARG A 145 -1.65 -2.64 11.05
C ARG A 145 -3.06 -2.06 11.22
N LEU A 146 -3.89 -2.08 10.18
CA LEU A 146 -5.30 -1.68 10.29
C LEU A 146 -6.08 -2.63 11.22
N CYS A 147 -5.81 -3.94 11.14
CA CYS A 147 -6.44 -4.92 12.05
C CYS A 147 -5.98 -4.73 13.50
N GLU A 148 -4.69 -4.54 13.73
CA GLU A 148 -4.09 -4.31 15.06
C GLU A 148 -4.59 -3.02 15.72
N SER A 149 -4.92 -1.99 14.92
CA SER A 149 -5.42 -0.71 15.43
C SER A 149 -6.89 -0.73 15.88
N GLY A 150 -7.57 -1.88 15.78
CA GLY A 150 -8.97 -2.02 16.18
C GLY A 150 -9.99 -1.35 15.26
N ILE A 151 -9.57 -0.94 14.06
CA ILE A 151 -10.48 -0.38 13.06
C ILE A 151 -11.53 -1.42 12.65
N ASN A 152 -12.78 -1.00 12.53
CA ASN A 152 -13.88 -1.87 12.12
C ASN A 152 -13.53 -2.59 10.80
N ILE A 153 -13.72 -3.91 10.79
CA ILE A 153 -13.35 -4.76 9.64
C ILE A 153 -14.04 -4.36 8.34
N LYS A 154 -15.25 -3.80 8.42
CA LYS A 154 -15.98 -3.29 7.26
C LYS A 154 -15.28 -2.08 6.65
N VAL A 155 -14.76 -1.19 7.49
CA VAL A 155 -13.97 -0.03 7.06
C VAL A 155 -12.66 -0.51 6.43
N ILE A 156 -12.01 -1.51 7.02
CA ILE A 156 -10.79 -2.12 6.45
C ILE A 156 -11.08 -2.70 5.06
N GLN A 157 -12.17 -3.45 4.91
CA GLN A 157 -12.61 -4.00 3.62
C GLN A 157 -12.77 -2.90 2.57
N ASP A 158 -13.46 -1.81 2.92
CA ASP A 158 -13.74 -0.69 2.03
C ASP A 158 -12.44 0.04 1.63
N VAL A 159 -11.56 0.36 2.59
CA VAL A 159 -10.26 0.99 2.34
C VAL A 159 -9.39 0.13 1.42
N LEU A 160 -9.38 -1.18 1.62
CA LEU A 160 -8.61 -2.11 0.79
C LEU A 160 -9.27 -2.39 -0.57
N GLY A 161 -10.57 -2.15 -0.71
CA GLY A 161 -11.34 -2.45 -1.92
C GLY A 161 -11.47 -3.96 -2.18
N HIS A 162 -11.57 -4.75 -1.13
CA HIS A 162 -11.82 -6.18 -1.24
C HIS A 162 -13.30 -6.42 -1.55
N ALA A 163 -13.58 -7.03 -2.71
CA ALA A 163 -14.95 -7.35 -3.11
C ALA A 163 -15.59 -8.37 -2.17
N ASP A 164 -14.79 -9.29 -1.63
CA ASP A 164 -15.20 -10.31 -0.67
C ASP A 164 -14.55 -10.03 0.69
N ILE A 165 -15.39 -9.97 1.73
CA ILE A 165 -14.96 -9.75 3.11
C ILE A 165 -14.10 -10.89 3.64
N SER A 166 -14.26 -12.12 3.13
CA SER A 166 -13.48 -13.27 3.54
C SER A 166 -11.98 -13.06 3.43
N THR A 167 -11.55 -12.32 2.39
CA THR A 167 -10.13 -11.94 2.20
C THR A 167 -9.61 -11.08 3.36
N THR A 168 -10.43 -10.16 3.88
CA THR A 168 -10.07 -9.31 5.03
C THR A 168 -10.17 -10.10 6.33
N MET A 169 -11.21 -10.95 6.46
CA MET A 169 -11.43 -11.77 7.64
C MET A 169 -10.31 -12.76 7.89
N ASN A 170 -9.76 -13.40 6.86
CA ASN A 170 -8.64 -14.32 7.01
C ASN A 170 -7.42 -13.63 7.64
N ILE A 171 -7.08 -12.43 7.16
CA ILE A 171 -5.97 -11.64 7.73
C ILE A 171 -6.32 -11.20 9.17
N TYR A 172 -7.54 -10.75 9.39
CA TYR A 172 -8.02 -10.33 10.71
C TYR A 172 -7.96 -11.48 11.73
N ALA A 173 -8.38 -12.69 11.35
CA ALA A 173 -8.36 -13.85 12.22
C ALA A 173 -6.93 -14.26 12.64
N ASP A 174 -5.97 -14.15 11.74
CA ASP A 174 -4.56 -14.44 12.04
C ASP A 174 -3.96 -13.40 12.99
N VAL A 175 -4.23 -12.11 12.77
CA VAL A 175 -3.72 -11.01 13.60
C VAL A 175 -4.36 -10.99 14.99
N THR A 176 -5.62 -11.39 15.11
CA THR A 176 -6.37 -11.29 16.39
C THR A 176 -6.20 -12.49 17.30
N LYS A 177 -5.36 -13.48 16.99
CA LYS A 177 -5.10 -14.60 17.90
C LYS A 177 -4.57 -14.10 19.25
N ASP A 178 -3.51 -13.32 19.21
CA ASP A 178 -2.90 -12.72 20.42
C ASP A 178 -3.81 -11.69 21.08
N LEU A 179 -4.61 -10.97 20.28
CA LEU A 179 -5.57 -9.99 20.77
C LEU A 179 -6.69 -10.64 21.58
N LYS A 180 -7.16 -11.85 21.18
CA LYS A 180 -8.21 -12.58 21.92
C LYS A 180 -7.79 -12.86 23.37
N GLU A 181 -6.57 -13.32 23.59
CA GLU A 181 -6.08 -13.60 24.94
C GLU A 181 -6.06 -12.34 25.80
N LYS A 182 -5.62 -11.21 25.22
CA LYS A 182 -5.60 -9.90 25.89
C LYS A 182 -7.02 -9.40 26.21
N GLU A 183 -7.94 -9.46 25.27
CA GLU A 183 -9.34 -9.04 25.45
C GLU A 183 -10.08 -9.91 26.48
N PHE A 184 -9.84 -11.24 26.47
CA PHE A 184 -10.39 -12.11 27.50
C PHE A 184 -9.78 -11.85 28.88
N GLY A 185 -8.52 -11.43 28.96
CA GLY A 185 -7.91 -10.95 30.20
C GLY A 185 -8.65 -9.73 30.77
N VAL A 186 -8.95 -8.74 29.92
CA VAL A 186 -9.72 -7.55 30.30
C VAL A 186 -11.13 -7.91 30.78
N LEU A 187 -11.81 -8.84 30.08
CA LEU A 187 -13.12 -9.34 30.49
C LEU A 187 -13.06 -10.04 31.85
N ASN A 188 -12.06 -10.87 32.07
CA ASN A 188 -11.87 -11.56 33.35
C ASN A 188 -11.66 -10.57 34.49
N ASP A 189 -10.83 -9.55 34.29
CA ASP A 189 -10.60 -8.48 35.28
C ASP A 189 -11.89 -7.68 35.56
N TYR A 190 -12.70 -7.41 34.54
CA TYR A 190 -14.00 -6.76 34.69
C TYR A 190 -14.95 -7.61 35.54
N LEU A 191 -15.10 -8.92 35.21
CA LEU A 191 -15.96 -9.82 35.96
C LEU A 191 -15.55 -9.98 37.41
N GLN A 192 -14.23 -9.98 37.70
CA GLN A 192 -13.73 -10.03 39.07
C GLN A 192 -14.03 -8.76 39.87
N ARG A 193 -14.01 -7.59 39.23
CA ARG A 193 -14.30 -6.30 39.89
C ARG A 193 -15.78 -6.12 40.26
N GLU A 194 -16.66 -6.63 39.41
CA GLU A 194 -18.11 -6.49 39.59
C GLU A 194 -18.70 -7.58 40.53
N GLU A 195 -17.87 -8.46 41.10
CA GLU A 195 -18.34 -9.61 41.92
C GLU A 195 -19.47 -10.42 41.26
N ILE A 196 -19.54 -10.40 39.94
CA ILE A 196 -20.53 -11.16 39.19
C ILE A 196 -20.08 -12.62 39.19
N ALA A 197 -20.54 -13.37 40.21
CA ALA A 197 -20.44 -14.83 40.22
C ALA A 197 -21.36 -15.38 39.13
N ILE A 198 -20.81 -16.14 38.21
CA ILE A 198 -21.56 -16.98 37.27
C ILE A 198 -21.92 -18.29 38.00
#